data_fe61cf502a51bd20eabdd4d6fe2d0c62
#
_entry.id   fe61cf502a51bd20eabdd4d6fe2d0c62
#
_cell.length_a   1.000
_cell.length_b   1.000
_cell.length_c   1.000
_cell.angle_alpha   90.00
_cell.angle_beta   90.00
_cell.angle_gamma   90.00
#
_symmetry.space_group_name_H-M   'P 1'
#
loop_
_entity.id
_entity.type
_entity.pdbx_description
1 polymer ?
#
loop_
_entity_poly.entity_id
_entity_poly.type
_entity_poly.pdbx_seq_one_letter_code
_entity_poly.pdbx_strand_id
1 'polypeptide(L)'
;LDEGTLLSNGALRSMAIERTPGYGRVVISNAGLGETDVLILANAYGINAALIDAALEARSRGTFLIGVSSREHAANTAPEHPARHPTKQNLHDIVDIAIDTKVPIGDAVVRVPGMSQDIAAISTFANAYALNCLVIRTVAKLVERGIEPPVWRSGNAPGGDEANARFISRFRDRVRAL
;
A
#
# COMPACT_ATOMS: atom_id res chain seq x y z
N LEU A 1 -2.05 6.43 -4.63
CA LEU A 1 -2.76 7.67 -4.33
C LEU A 1 -2.13 8.81 -5.09
N ASP A 2 -2.94 9.75 -5.56
CA ASP A 2 -2.49 10.94 -6.26
C ASP A 2 -1.58 11.77 -5.35
N GLU A 3 -0.33 11.96 -5.75
CA GLU A 3 0.70 12.66 -4.98
C GLU A 3 0.28 14.07 -4.58
N GLY A 4 -0.36 14.81 -5.49
CA GLY A 4 -0.84 16.16 -5.24
C GLY A 4 -1.86 16.25 -4.12
N THR A 5 -2.59 15.18 -3.84
CA THR A 5 -3.66 15.17 -2.85
C THR A 5 -3.17 14.80 -1.45
N LEU A 6 -2.20 13.90 -1.33
CA LEU A 6 -1.72 13.41 -0.03
C LEU A 6 -0.44 14.08 0.46
N LEU A 7 0.52 14.32 -0.42
CA LEU A 7 1.85 14.79 0.00
C LEU A 7 2.00 16.31 0.00
N SER A 8 1.27 17.04 -0.88
CA SER A 8 1.48 18.47 -1.07
C SER A 8 0.63 19.38 -0.18
N ASN A 9 -0.30 18.84 0.60
CA ASN A 9 -1.33 19.64 1.27
C ASN A 9 -1.19 19.72 2.80
N GLY A 10 -0.12 19.21 3.35
CA GLY A 10 0.13 19.17 4.79
C GLY A 10 -0.64 18.07 5.54
N ALA A 11 -0.18 17.75 6.74
CA ALA A 11 -0.61 16.58 7.49
C ALA A 11 -2.12 16.55 7.81
N LEU A 12 -2.69 17.66 8.23
CA LEU A 12 -4.12 17.72 8.60
C LEU A 12 -5.03 17.47 7.41
N ARG A 13 -4.69 18.03 6.25
CA ARG A 13 -5.47 17.84 5.02
C ARG A 13 -5.33 16.42 4.49
N SER A 14 -4.13 15.88 4.50
CA SER A 14 -3.86 14.48 4.16
C SER A 14 -4.70 13.52 5.03
N MET A 15 -4.69 13.73 6.34
CA MET A 15 -5.49 12.96 7.28
C MET A 15 -7.00 13.09 7.03
N ALA A 16 -7.49 14.27 6.67
CA ALA A 16 -8.89 14.48 6.33
C ALA A 16 -9.29 13.71 5.05
N ILE A 17 -8.44 13.74 4.02
CA ILE A 17 -8.66 13.05 2.75
C ILE A 17 -8.69 11.53 2.94
N GLU A 18 -7.76 10.96 3.70
CA GLU A 18 -7.75 9.50 3.94
C GLU A 18 -8.98 9.01 4.71
N ARG A 19 -9.64 9.90 5.46
CA ARG A 19 -10.88 9.64 6.21
C ARG A 19 -12.15 9.92 5.43
N THR A 20 -12.05 10.42 4.19
CA THR A 20 -13.21 10.80 3.37
C THR A 20 -13.74 9.58 2.62
N PRO A 21 -14.96 9.10 2.92
CA PRO A 21 -15.60 8.05 2.14
C PRO A 21 -15.84 8.47 0.69
N GLY A 22 -15.68 7.53 -0.24
CA GLY A 22 -15.84 7.76 -1.69
C GLY A 22 -14.55 8.16 -2.40
N TYR A 23 -13.55 8.71 -1.71
CA TYR A 23 -12.32 9.17 -2.34
C TYR A 23 -11.53 8.02 -2.99
N GLY A 24 -11.33 6.92 -2.29
CA GLY A 24 -10.61 5.76 -2.81
C GLY A 24 -11.26 5.16 -4.06
N ARG A 25 -12.59 5.21 -4.17
CA ARG A 25 -13.33 4.80 -5.36
C ARG A 25 -12.95 5.62 -6.58
N VAL A 26 -12.88 6.95 -6.44
CA VAL A 26 -12.48 7.85 -7.55
C VAL A 26 -11.06 7.52 -8.03
N VAL A 27 -10.13 7.31 -7.10
CA VAL A 27 -8.74 6.95 -7.43
C VAL A 27 -8.67 5.66 -8.25
N ILE A 28 -9.36 4.60 -7.81
CA ILE A 28 -9.36 3.31 -8.49
C ILE A 28 -10.09 3.36 -9.82
N SER A 29 -11.20 4.11 -9.92
CA SER A 29 -11.92 4.29 -11.17
C SER A 29 -11.04 4.90 -12.26
N ASN A 30 -10.19 5.85 -11.88
CA ASN A 30 -9.25 6.49 -12.82
C ASN A 30 -8.03 5.62 -13.16
N ALA A 31 -7.71 4.63 -12.34
CA ALA A 31 -6.56 3.73 -12.57
C ALA A 31 -6.82 2.69 -13.69
N GLY A 32 -8.08 2.42 -14.02
CA GLY A 32 -8.46 1.50 -15.10
C GLY A 32 -8.14 0.04 -14.80
N LEU A 33 -8.16 -0.37 -13.53
CA LEU A 33 -7.89 -1.75 -13.09
C LEU A 33 -8.99 -2.73 -13.51
N GLY A 34 -8.63 -4.00 -13.73
CA GLY A 34 -9.53 -5.10 -14.10
C GLY A 34 -9.05 -6.46 -13.60
N GLU A 35 -9.63 -7.53 -14.13
CA GLU A 35 -9.41 -8.92 -13.71
C GLU A 35 -7.96 -9.42 -13.92
N THR A 36 -7.22 -8.82 -14.83
CA THR A 36 -5.83 -9.21 -15.11
C THR A 36 -4.80 -8.47 -14.26
N ASP A 37 -5.27 -7.57 -13.41
CA ASP A 37 -4.40 -6.73 -12.58
C ASP A 37 -4.31 -7.23 -11.14
N VAL A 38 -3.23 -6.85 -10.47
CA VAL A 38 -3.01 -7.05 -9.05
C VAL A 38 -2.84 -5.70 -8.40
N LEU A 39 -3.67 -5.40 -7.40
CA LEU A 39 -3.55 -4.18 -6.59
C LEU A 39 -2.95 -4.51 -5.23
N ILE A 40 -1.83 -3.87 -4.90
CA ILE A 40 -1.23 -3.95 -3.55
C ILE A 40 -1.63 -2.70 -2.77
N LEU A 41 -2.31 -2.91 -1.65
CA LEU A 41 -2.76 -1.87 -0.73
C LEU A 41 -1.94 -1.94 0.56
N ALA A 42 -1.07 -0.96 0.78
CA ALA A 42 -0.25 -0.88 1.99
C ALA A 42 -0.67 0.31 2.86
N ASN A 43 -0.98 0.05 4.12
CA ASN A 43 -1.40 1.06 5.09
C ASN A 43 -1.01 0.61 6.50
N ALA A 44 -0.73 1.53 7.43
CA ALA A 44 -0.35 1.17 8.79
C ALA A 44 -1.43 0.32 9.48
N TYR A 45 -2.69 0.73 9.37
CA TYR A 45 -3.77 0.19 10.21
C TYR A 45 -4.87 -0.56 9.45
N GLY A 46 -4.98 -0.36 8.13
CA GLY A 46 -5.94 -1.10 7.31
C GLY A 46 -7.41 -0.79 7.56
N ILE A 47 -7.75 0.43 8.00
CA ILE A 47 -9.11 0.82 8.40
C ILE A 47 -9.63 2.10 7.75
N ASN A 48 -8.74 2.92 7.18
CA ASN A 48 -9.08 4.26 6.68
C ASN A 48 -10.10 4.21 5.53
N ALA A 49 -11.01 5.18 5.51
CA ALA A 49 -12.12 5.21 4.55
C ALA A 49 -11.66 5.14 3.09
N ALA A 50 -10.71 5.97 2.69
CA ALA A 50 -10.19 5.96 1.32
C ALA A 50 -9.52 4.62 0.95
N LEU A 51 -8.84 3.96 1.89
CA LEU A 51 -8.22 2.65 1.67
C LEU A 51 -9.26 1.56 1.43
N ILE A 52 -10.29 1.52 2.28
CA ILE A 52 -11.36 0.51 2.18
C ILE A 52 -12.20 0.73 0.91
N ASP A 53 -12.52 1.99 0.56
CA ASP A 53 -13.15 2.32 -0.73
C ASP A 53 -12.33 1.79 -1.92
N ALA A 54 -11.02 2.01 -1.90
CA ALA A 54 -10.13 1.52 -2.95
C ALA A 54 -10.15 -0.01 -3.06
N ALA A 55 -10.12 -0.71 -1.94
CA ALA A 55 -10.20 -2.17 -1.91
C ALA A 55 -11.55 -2.68 -2.45
N LEU A 56 -12.66 -2.10 -2.02
CA LEU A 56 -14.01 -2.49 -2.45
C LEU A 56 -14.23 -2.22 -3.94
N GLU A 57 -13.81 -1.05 -4.43
CA GLU A 57 -13.92 -0.70 -5.84
C GLU A 57 -13.09 -1.61 -6.74
N ALA A 58 -11.82 -1.87 -6.37
CA ALA A 58 -10.95 -2.76 -7.14
C ALA A 58 -11.50 -4.22 -7.13
N ARG A 59 -12.03 -4.68 -5.99
CA ARG A 59 -12.68 -5.99 -5.90
C ARG A 59 -13.89 -6.10 -6.80
N SER A 60 -14.72 -5.06 -6.89
CA SER A 60 -15.90 -5.05 -7.77
C SER A 60 -15.55 -5.15 -9.25
N ARG A 61 -14.30 -4.86 -9.62
CA ARG A 61 -13.74 -4.97 -10.98
C ARG A 61 -13.03 -6.30 -11.24
N GLY A 62 -13.05 -7.23 -10.28
CA GLY A 62 -12.36 -8.51 -10.39
C GLY A 62 -10.85 -8.45 -10.18
N THR A 63 -10.30 -7.31 -9.76
CA THR A 63 -8.88 -7.13 -9.50
C THR A 63 -8.44 -8.00 -8.31
N PHE A 64 -7.32 -8.71 -8.43
CA PHE A 64 -6.73 -9.48 -7.34
C PHE A 64 -6.07 -8.54 -6.31
N LEU A 65 -6.38 -8.72 -5.02
CA LEU A 65 -5.99 -7.79 -3.97
C LEU A 65 -4.99 -8.37 -2.99
N ILE A 66 -3.91 -7.63 -2.72
CA ILE A 66 -2.95 -7.92 -1.65
C ILE A 66 -2.98 -6.77 -0.66
N GLY A 67 -3.32 -7.05 0.61
CA GLY A 67 -3.33 -6.06 1.69
C GLY A 67 -2.12 -6.22 2.61
N VAL A 68 -1.47 -5.11 2.94
CA VAL A 68 -0.34 -5.05 3.88
C VAL A 68 -0.70 -4.06 4.99
N SER A 69 -0.96 -4.55 6.19
CA SER A 69 -1.37 -3.72 7.33
C SER A 69 -1.29 -4.48 8.66
N SER A 70 -1.44 -3.77 9.79
CA SER A 70 -1.48 -4.40 11.11
C SER A 70 -2.88 -4.91 11.45
N ARG A 71 -3.02 -6.22 11.65
CA ARG A 71 -4.24 -6.84 12.16
C ARG A 71 -4.53 -6.45 13.61
N GLU A 72 -3.49 -6.35 14.42
CA GLU A 72 -3.61 -5.98 15.83
C GLU A 72 -4.19 -4.57 15.99
N HIS A 73 -3.67 -3.60 15.23
CA HIS A 73 -4.20 -2.24 15.28
C HIS A 73 -5.66 -2.18 14.78
N ALA A 74 -5.97 -2.85 13.67
CA ALA A 74 -7.33 -2.91 13.14
C ALA A 74 -8.32 -3.48 14.16
N ALA A 75 -7.97 -4.59 14.82
CA ALA A 75 -8.82 -5.25 15.81
C ALA A 75 -9.07 -4.42 17.07
N ASN A 76 -8.08 -3.61 17.47
CA ASN A 76 -8.17 -2.77 18.68
C ASN A 76 -8.65 -1.34 18.43
N THR A 77 -8.99 -0.98 17.21
CA THR A 77 -9.61 0.31 16.89
C THR A 77 -11.13 0.19 16.98
N ALA A 78 -11.77 1.05 17.79
CA ALA A 78 -13.22 1.02 17.97
C ALA A 78 -13.99 1.14 16.65
N PRO A 79 -15.13 0.46 16.48
CA PRO A 79 -15.94 0.53 15.26
C PRO A 79 -16.40 1.95 14.90
N GLU A 80 -16.56 2.82 15.88
CA GLU A 80 -17.00 4.21 15.76
C GLU A 80 -15.86 5.19 15.55
N HIS A 81 -14.60 4.71 15.50
CA HIS A 81 -13.45 5.58 15.30
C HIS A 81 -13.56 6.37 14.00
N PRO A 82 -13.34 7.71 13.99
CA PRO A 82 -13.60 8.57 12.83
C PRO A 82 -12.72 8.30 11.62
N ALA A 83 -11.64 7.52 11.76
CA ALA A 83 -10.82 7.08 10.64
C ALA A 83 -11.40 5.87 9.90
N ARG A 84 -12.35 5.13 10.51
CA ARG A 84 -12.91 3.93 9.90
C ARG A 84 -13.86 4.26 8.75
N HIS A 85 -13.84 3.38 7.77
CA HIS A 85 -14.86 3.36 6.72
C HIS A 85 -16.26 3.09 7.30
N PRO A 86 -17.36 3.67 6.74
CA PRO A 86 -18.73 3.44 7.21
C PRO A 86 -19.16 1.97 7.29
N THR A 87 -18.61 1.08 6.44
CA THR A 87 -18.87 -0.37 6.51
C THR A 87 -18.23 -1.05 7.70
N LYS A 88 -17.32 -0.39 8.41
CA LYS A 88 -16.55 -0.92 9.54
C LYS A 88 -15.63 -2.13 9.23
N GLN A 89 -15.47 -2.47 7.95
CA GLN A 89 -14.59 -3.54 7.49
C GLN A 89 -13.12 -3.18 7.69
N ASN A 90 -12.27 -4.17 7.80
CA ASN A 90 -10.83 -4.02 7.78
C ASN A 90 -10.27 -4.48 6.43
N LEU A 91 -9.12 -3.96 6.04
CA LEU A 91 -8.47 -4.32 4.78
C LEU A 91 -8.28 -5.85 4.64
N HIS A 92 -7.83 -6.51 5.71
CA HIS A 92 -7.56 -7.95 5.71
C HIS A 92 -8.82 -8.82 5.58
N ASP A 93 -10.02 -8.27 5.78
CA ASP A 93 -11.30 -8.97 5.56
C ASP A 93 -11.75 -8.91 4.09
N ILE A 94 -11.16 -7.98 3.31
CA ILE A 94 -11.55 -7.70 1.93
C ILE A 94 -10.60 -8.33 0.91
N VAL A 95 -9.30 -8.36 1.19
CA VAL A 95 -8.26 -8.76 0.23
C VAL A 95 -8.14 -10.28 0.07
N ASP A 96 -7.59 -10.72 -1.07
CA ASP A 96 -7.35 -12.14 -1.35
C ASP A 96 -6.13 -12.67 -0.58
N ILE A 97 -5.09 -11.83 -0.42
CA ILE A 97 -3.93 -12.12 0.43
C ILE A 97 -3.74 -10.99 1.43
N ALA A 98 -3.71 -11.33 2.71
CA ALA A 98 -3.44 -10.39 3.79
C ALA A 98 -2.06 -10.65 4.42
N ILE A 99 -1.19 -9.64 4.36
CA ILE A 99 0.12 -9.64 5.01
C ILE A 99 0.01 -8.80 6.29
N ASP A 100 0.20 -9.45 7.43
CA ASP A 100 0.15 -8.80 8.73
C ASP A 100 1.54 -8.29 9.11
N THR A 101 1.69 -6.98 9.23
CA THR A 101 2.95 -6.30 9.54
C THR A 101 3.35 -6.36 11.00
N LYS A 102 2.45 -6.79 11.88
CA LYS A 102 2.69 -6.85 13.35
C LYS A 102 3.04 -5.51 13.99
N VAL A 103 2.72 -4.41 13.34
CA VAL A 103 2.89 -3.07 13.93
C VAL A 103 1.94 -2.96 15.13
N PRO A 104 2.44 -2.59 16.31
CA PRO A 104 1.63 -2.48 17.53
C PRO A 104 0.65 -1.31 17.47
N ILE A 105 -0.31 -1.32 18.39
CA ILE A 105 -1.30 -0.24 18.53
C ILE A 105 -0.57 1.09 18.77
N GLY A 106 -0.95 2.10 18.00
CA GLY A 106 -0.37 3.45 18.09
C GLY A 106 0.91 3.63 17.28
N ASP A 107 1.47 2.53 16.70
CA ASP A 107 2.63 2.56 15.78
C ASP A 107 3.98 2.93 16.42
N ALA A 108 4.00 3.79 17.43
CA ALA A 108 5.22 4.21 18.14
C ALA A 108 5.67 3.15 19.14
N VAL A 109 6.98 2.86 19.19
CA VAL A 109 7.52 1.68 19.91
C VAL A 109 8.58 1.98 20.95
N VAL A 110 8.97 3.24 21.13
CA VAL A 110 10.03 3.63 22.08
C VAL A 110 9.43 4.51 23.17
N ARG A 111 9.52 4.03 24.43
CA ARG A 111 9.19 4.82 25.62
C ARG A 111 10.42 5.59 26.09
N VAL A 112 10.30 6.92 26.19
CA VAL A 112 11.31 7.79 26.80
C VAL A 112 10.86 8.18 28.21
N PRO A 113 11.70 7.99 29.23
CA PRO A 113 11.36 8.40 30.60
C PRO A 113 10.97 9.89 30.68
N GLY A 114 9.85 10.18 31.34
CA GLY A 114 9.33 11.55 31.46
C GLY A 114 8.39 11.99 30.32
N MET A 115 8.23 11.19 29.27
CA MET A 115 7.21 11.45 28.23
C MET A 115 5.91 10.69 28.49
N SER A 116 4.78 11.31 28.18
CA SER A 116 3.45 10.70 28.30
C SER A 116 3.11 9.76 27.14
N GLN A 117 3.77 9.88 26.02
CA GLN A 117 3.50 9.09 24.80
C GLN A 117 4.79 8.44 24.25
N ASP A 118 4.62 7.35 23.54
CA ASP A 118 5.71 6.68 22.82
C ASP A 118 6.11 7.46 21.57
N ILE A 119 7.33 7.26 21.12
CA ILE A 119 7.92 7.84 19.91
C ILE A 119 8.42 6.74 18.98
N ALA A 120 8.98 7.13 17.82
CA ALA A 120 9.53 6.22 16.83
C ALA A 120 8.47 5.32 16.19
N ALA A 121 7.61 5.92 15.37
CA ALA A 121 6.64 5.20 14.54
C ALA A 121 7.36 4.27 13.54
N ILE A 122 6.94 2.99 13.48
CA ILE A 122 7.62 1.93 12.71
C ILE A 122 6.84 1.44 11.49
N SER A 123 5.60 1.91 11.27
CA SER A 123 4.75 1.37 10.19
C SER A 123 5.36 1.51 8.81
N THR A 124 6.03 2.61 8.51
CA THR A 124 6.73 2.81 7.23
C THR A 124 7.80 1.74 7.00
N PHE A 125 8.62 1.47 8.02
CA PHE A 125 9.67 0.44 7.94
C PHE A 125 9.10 -0.96 7.83
N ALA A 126 8.06 -1.27 8.60
CA ALA A 126 7.40 -2.58 8.57
C ALA A 126 6.71 -2.84 7.22
N ASN A 127 6.01 -1.85 6.67
CA ASN A 127 5.40 -1.94 5.35
C ASN A 127 6.46 -2.10 4.25
N ALA A 128 7.53 -1.30 4.27
CA ALA A 128 8.61 -1.40 3.31
C ALA A 128 9.31 -2.77 3.38
N TYR A 129 9.56 -3.28 4.59
CA TYR A 129 10.12 -4.62 4.79
C TYR A 129 9.22 -5.71 4.22
N ALA A 130 7.92 -5.68 4.54
CA ALA A 130 6.96 -6.67 4.05
C ALA A 130 6.86 -6.66 2.51
N LEU A 131 6.82 -5.47 1.90
CA LEU A 131 6.80 -5.32 0.45
C LEU A 131 8.09 -5.83 -0.21
N ASN A 132 9.26 -5.54 0.36
CA ASN A 132 10.52 -6.09 -0.15
C ASN A 132 10.57 -7.62 -0.05
N CYS A 133 10.09 -8.20 1.04
CA CYS A 133 9.97 -9.66 1.18
C CYS A 133 9.04 -10.25 0.09
N LEU A 134 7.91 -9.61 -0.19
CA LEU A 134 7.00 -10.01 -1.26
C LEU A 134 7.70 -9.96 -2.62
N VAL A 135 8.42 -8.88 -2.94
CA VAL A 135 9.18 -8.72 -4.19
C VAL A 135 10.25 -9.81 -4.32
N ILE A 136 11.06 -10.04 -3.27
CA ILE A 136 12.12 -11.07 -3.28
C ILE A 136 11.53 -12.44 -3.57
N ARG A 137 10.44 -12.82 -2.90
CA ARG A 137 9.78 -14.11 -3.10
C ARG A 137 9.16 -14.23 -4.50
N THR A 138 8.58 -13.16 -5.01
CA THR A 138 8.01 -13.12 -6.37
C THR A 138 9.10 -13.30 -7.43
N VAL A 139 10.20 -12.56 -7.32
CA VAL A 139 11.35 -12.66 -8.22
C VAL A 139 11.94 -14.08 -8.19
N ALA A 140 12.17 -14.64 -7.01
CA ALA A 140 12.67 -16.01 -6.88
C ALA A 140 11.77 -17.02 -7.60
N LYS A 141 10.44 -16.94 -7.40
CA LYS A 141 9.48 -17.84 -8.04
C LYS A 141 9.38 -17.65 -9.56
N LEU A 142 9.57 -16.45 -10.09
CA LEU A 142 9.64 -16.23 -11.53
C LEU A 142 10.89 -16.90 -12.12
N VAL A 143 12.04 -16.74 -11.48
CA VAL A 143 13.29 -17.39 -11.89
C VAL A 143 13.18 -18.92 -11.85
N GLU A 144 12.63 -19.50 -10.78
CA GLU A 144 12.35 -20.93 -10.66
C GLU A 144 11.48 -21.47 -11.82
N ARG A 145 10.63 -20.62 -12.42
CA ARG A 145 9.77 -20.95 -13.57
C ARG A 145 10.41 -20.64 -14.92
N GLY A 146 11.67 -20.23 -14.95
CA GLY A 146 12.38 -19.82 -16.17
C GLY A 146 11.90 -18.49 -16.77
N ILE A 147 11.20 -17.66 -15.97
CA ILE A 147 10.71 -16.35 -16.39
C ILE A 147 11.70 -15.30 -15.91
N GLU A 148 12.23 -14.49 -16.83
CA GLU A 148 13.06 -13.35 -16.48
C GLU A 148 12.21 -12.23 -15.86
N PRO A 149 12.40 -11.88 -14.56
CA PRO A 149 11.65 -10.82 -13.92
C PRO A 149 12.17 -9.45 -14.40
N PRO A 150 11.27 -8.46 -14.61
CA PRO A 150 11.66 -7.10 -15.03
C PRO A 150 12.21 -6.28 -13.85
N VAL A 151 13.38 -6.67 -13.35
CA VAL A 151 14.05 -5.96 -12.24
C VAL A 151 14.87 -4.80 -12.79
N TRP A 152 14.57 -3.60 -12.31
CA TRP A 152 15.24 -2.36 -12.70
C TRP A 152 16.52 -2.16 -11.92
N ARG A 153 17.55 -1.62 -12.56
CA ARG A 153 18.75 -1.14 -11.89
C ARG A 153 18.58 0.33 -11.49
N SER A 154 19.30 0.74 -10.45
CA SER A 154 19.37 2.18 -10.14
C SER A 154 19.99 2.93 -11.33
N GLY A 155 19.35 4.00 -11.80
CA GLY A 155 19.91 4.88 -12.83
C GLY A 155 21.22 5.54 -12.40
N ASN A 156 21.45 5.66 -11.08
CA ASN A 156 22.71 6.18 -10.53
C ASN A 156 23.83 5.12 -10.45
N ALA A 157 23.54 3.86 -10.76
CA ALA A 157 24.56 2.82 -10.82
C ALA A 157 25.18 2.74 -12.22
N PRO A 158 26.47 2.37 -12.34
CA PRO A 158 27.11 2.19 -13.64
C PRO A 158 26.31 1.23 -14.55
N GLY A 159 25.99 1.66 -15.77
CA GLY A 159 25.20 0.90 -16.73
C GLY A 159 23.70 0.73 -16.37
N GLY A 160 23.19 1.54 -15.45
CA GLY A 160 21.78 1.48 -15.02
C GLY A 160 20.82 1.86 -16.13
N ASP A 161 21.09 2.96 -16.81
CA ASP A 161 20.23 3.47 -17.89
C ASP A 161 20.16 2.53 -19.08
N GLU A 162 21.31 1.99 -19.51
CA GLU A 162 21.38 1.01 -20.60
C GLU A 162 20.63 -0.29 -20.25
N ALA A 163 20.78 -0.76 -19.01
CA ALA A 163 20.09 -1.96 -18.55
C ALA A 163 18.55 -1.78 -18.50
N ASN A 164 18.10 -0.56 -18.18
CA ASN A 164 16.68 -0.22 -18.05
C ASN A 164 16.00 0.11 -19.38
N ALA A 165 16.74 0.52 -20.43
CA ALA A 165 16.18 0.95 -21.71
C ALA A 165 15.20 -0.05 -22.33
N ARG A 166 15.51 -1.35 -22.23
CA ARG A 166 14.63 -2.44 -22.71
C ARG A 166 13.30 -2.51 -21.96
N PHE A 167 13.28 -2.20 -20.66
CA PHE A 167 12.06 -2.21 -19.87
C PHE A 167 11.22 -0.96 -20.13
N ILE A 168 11.85 0.19 -20.32
CA ILE A 168 11.16 1.43 -20.72
C ILE A 168 10.40 1.16 -22.03
N SER A 169 11.07 0.63 -23.04
CA SER A 169 10.44 0.30 -24.33
C SER A 169 9.28 -0.69 -24.18
N ARG A 170 9.45 -1.72 -23.34
CA ARG A 170 8.45 -2.78 -23.15
C ARG A 170 7.19 -2.30 -22.41
N PHE A 171 7.34 -1.36 -21.45
CA PHE A 171 6.27 -1.01 -20.51
C PHE A 171 5.67 0.38 -20.72
N ARG A 172 6.27 1.22 -21.59
CA ARG A 172 5.85 2.62 -21.84
C ARG A 172 4.35 2.77 -22.13
N ASP A 173 3.79 1.89 -22.96
CA ASP A 173 2.37 1.97 -23.32
C ASP A 173 1.41 1.45 -22.25
N ARG A 174 1.94 0.78 -21.22
CA ARG A 174 1.16 0.17 -20.14
C ARG A 174 1.25 0.95 -18.83
N VAL A 175 2.33 1.66 -18.60
CA VAL A 175 2.62 2.39 -17.36
C VAL A 175 2.59 3.88 -17.63
N ARG A 176 1.53 4.57 -17.15
CA ARG A 176 1.31 6.00 -17.41
C ARG A 176 2.44 6.91 -16.92
N ALA A 177 3.16 6.49 -15.88
CA ALA A 177 4.21 7.27 -15.22
C ALA A 177 5.63 6.90 -15.69
N LEU A 178 5.77 6.18 -16.80
CA LEU A 178 7.06 5.81 -17.39
C LEU A 178 7.52 6.82 -18.42
#